data_185002da2c8c904a349aab3be01f4edc
#
_entry.id   185002da2c8c904a349aab3be01f4edc
#
_cell.length_a   1.000
_cell.length_b   1.000
_cell.length_c   1.000
_cell.angle_alpha   90.00
_cell.angle_beta   90.00
_cell.angle_gamma   90.00
#
_symmetry.space_group_name_H-M   'P 1'
#
loop_
_entity.id
_entity.type
_entity.pdbx_description
1 polymer ?
#
loop_
_entity_poly.entity_id
_entity_poly.type
_entity_poly.pdbx_seq_one_letter_code
_entity_poly.pdbx_strand_id
1 'polypeptide(L)'
;MSRCVYCKQRKGKRSCPALTGLICSQCCGEHRLTRISCPPDCDYLDTGSDYQQKRLGEQFAPVRRELYRQLSVAGGEKAAALFNLIEVVTFGYFHDRRDGQDAEVFAAIQALRRTLSPLHVPSAPMPVFAERLKKEYDTFV
;
A
#
# COMPACT_ATOMS: atom_id res chain seq x y z
N MET A 1 29.51 -25.14 8.18
CA MET A 1 28.22 -24.57 7.70
C MET A 1 27.70 -23.62 8.74
N SER A 2 27.46 -22.36 8.37
CA SER A 2 27.06 -21.32 9.33
C SER A 2 25.58 -21.49 9.70
N ARG A 3 25.29 -21.58 11.00
CA ARG A 3 23.90 -21.61 11.50
C ARG A 3 23.31 -20.21 11.52
N CYS A 4 22.00 -20.13 11.42
CA CYS A 4 21.26 -18.87 11.53
C CYS A 4 21.58 -18.16 12.86
N VAL A 5 22.01 -16.91 12.79
CA VAL A 5 22.37 -16.10 13.98
C VAL A 5 21.17 -15.83 14.88
N TYR A 6 19.95 -15.90 14.34
CA TYR A 6 18.72 -15.64 15.08
C TYR A 6 18.16 -16.88 15.81
N CYS A 7 17.83 -17.95 15.08
CA CYS A 7 17.26 -19.16 15.69
C CYS A 7 18.28 -20.22 16.08
N LYS A 8 19.52 -20.13 15.59
CA LYS A 8 20.63 -21.09 15.83
C LYS A 8 20.34 -22.57 15.41
N GLN A 9 19.17 -22.83 14.90
CA GLN A 9 18.69 -24.16 14.54
C GLN A 9 18.87 -24.47 13.06
N ARG A 10 18.52 -23.52 12.19
CA ARG A 10 18.52 -23.69 10.73
C ARG A 10 19.79 -23.14 10.10
N LYS A 11 20.09 -23.60 8.89
CA LYS A 11 21.20 -23.05 8.10
C LYS A 11 20.95 -21.58 7.75
N GLY A 12 21.90 -20.69 8.04
CA GLY A 12 21.89 -19.31 7.58
C GLY A 12 22.16 -19.26 6.07
N LYS A 13 21.29 -18.59 5.33
CA LYS A 13 21.36 -18.47 3.87
C LYS A 13 21.48 -17.03 3.38
N ARG A 14 21.05 -16.07 4.19
CA ARG A 14 21.00 -14.65 3.85
C ARG A 14 21.92 -13.86 4.72
N SER A 15 22.73 -13.00 4.15
CA SER A 15 23.52 -12.03 4.90
C SER A 15 22.60 -10.96 5.47
N CYS A 16 22.55 -10.85 6.81
CA CYS A 16 21.71 -9.87 7.49
C CYS A 16 22.58 -8.71 8.00
N PRO A 17 22.48 -7.51 7.42
CA PRO A 17 23.29 -6.37 7.85
C PRO A 17 22.93 -5.91 9.28
N ALA A 18 21.68 -6.06 9.69
CA ALA A 18 21.23 -5.68 11.05
C ALA A 18 21.79 -6.61 12.14
N LEU A 19 21.98 -7.90 11.84
CA LEU A 19 22.47 -8.91 12.79
C LEU A 19 23.94 -9.25 12.56
N THR A 20 24.58 -8.63 11.58
CA THR A 20 26.00 -8.86 11.21
C THR A 20 26.36 -10.35 11.02
N GLY A 21 25.44 -11.12 10.41
CA GLY A 21 25.63 -12.55 10.22
C GLY A 21 24.62 -13.20 9.29
N LEU A 22 24.73 -14.53 9.15
CA LEU A 22 23.83 -15.28 8.27
C LEU A 22 22.52 -15.64 8.99
N ILE A 23 21.39 -15.24 8.41
CA ILE A 23 20.04 -15.57 8.89
C ILE A 23 19.36 -16.57 7.94
N CYS A 24 18.50 -17.45 8.46
CA CYS A 24 17.67 -18.30 7.60
C CYS A 24 16.50 -17.50 6.98
N SER A 25 16.02 -17.97 5.85
CA SER A 25 14.94 -17.30 5.11
C SER A 25 13.65 -17.13 5.92
N GLN A 26 13.33 -18.10 6.78
CA GLN A 26 12.16 -18.04 7.64
C GLN A 26 12.28 -16.97 8.71
N CYS A 27 13.34 -16.94 9.49
CA CYS A 27 13.55 -15.90 10.50
C CYS A 27 13.62 -14.50 9.88
N CYS A 28 14.27 -14.36 8.72
CA CYS A 28 14.27 -13.11 7.99
C CYS A 28 12.86 -12.69 7.55
N GLY A 29 12.05 -13.62 7.03
CA GLY A 29 10.67 -13.35 6.60
C GLY A 29 9.71 -13.00 7.74
N GLU A 30 9.81 -13.72 8.86
CA GLU A 30 8.89 -13.55 10.00
C GLU A 30 9.21 -12.32 10.86
N HIS A 31 10.48 -11.93 10.94
CA HIS A 31 10.93 -10.92 11.90
C HIS A 31 11.45 -9.63 11.26
N ARG A 32 11.51 -9.56 9.91
CA ARG A 32 11.94 -8.33 9.23
C ARG A 32 11.04 -7.15 9.58
N LEU A 33 11.64 -6.00 9.83
CA LEU A 33 10.95 -4.75 10.19
C LEU A 33 10.11 -4.79 11.47
N THR A 34 10.00 -5.95 12.13
CA THR A 34 9.25 -6.11 13.38
C THR A 34 10.17 -6.28 14.58
N ARG A 35 10.96 -7.35 14.58
CA ARG A 35 11.94 -7.67 15.63
C ARG A 35 13.38 -7.43 15.19
N ILE A 36 13.62 -7.30 13.90
CA ILE A 36 14.91 -6.99 13.30
C ILE A 36 14.80 -5.59 12.71
N SER A 37 15.62 -4.66 13.19
CA SER A 37 15.72 -3.30 12.64
C SER A 37 16.48 -3.31 11.30
N CYS A 38 15.80 -3.72 10.25
CA CYS A 38 16.38 -3.84 8.93
C CYS A 38 16.76 -2.46 8.37
N PRO A 39 18.00 -2.25 7.90
CA PRO A 39 18.38 -1.02 7.23
C PRO A 39 17.67 -0.91 5.87
N PRO A 40 17.42 0.31 5.38
CA PRO A 40 16.66 0.54 4.14
C PRO A 40 17.36 0.00 2.88
N ASP A 41 18.65 -0.19 2.93
CA ASP A 41 19.52 -0.73 1.87
C ASP A 41 19.68 -2.25 1.89
N CYS A 42 18.87 -2.96 2.68
CA CYS A 42 18.93 -4.41 2.73
C CYS A 42 18.35 -5.04 1.45
N ASP A 43 19.18 -5.77 0.70
CA ASP A 43 18.81 -6.43 -0.58
C ASP A 43 17.56 -7.32 -0.48
N TYR A 44 17.31 -7.90 0.69
CA TYR A 44 16.16 -8.78 0.91
C TYR A 44 14.85 -8.04 1.25
N LEU A 45 14.90 -6.72 1.51
CA LEU A 45 13.68 -5.92 1.67
C LEU A 45 12.99 -5.70 0.33
N ASP A 46 13.72 -5.32 -0.70
CA ASP A 46 13.16 -5.03 -2.02
C ASP A 46 12.60 -6.28 -2.67
N THR A 47 13.37 -7.36 -2.75
CA THR A 47 12.88 -8.65 -3.28
C THR A 47 11.71 -9.24 -2.48
N GLY A 48 11.69 -9.01 -1.16
CA GLY A 48 10.60 -9.47 -0.30
C GLY A 48 9.33 -8.62 -0.46
N SER A 49 9.45 -7.32 -0.67
CA SER A 49 8.32 -6.42 -0.89
C SER A 49 7.63 -6.72 -2.21
N ASP A 50 8.38 -6.90 -3.30
CA ASP A 50 7.85 -7.24 -4.63
C ASP A 50 7.07 -8.56 -4.60
N TYR A 51 7.62 -9.58 -3.94
CA TYR A 51 6.92 -10.86 -3.79
C TYR A 51 5.62 -10.71 -2.98
N GLN A 52 5.63 -9.96 -1.87
CA GLN A 52 4.45 -9.73 -1.07
C GLN A 52 3.40 -8.90 -1.83
N GLN A 53 3.83 -7.86 -2.54
CA GLN A 53 2.93 -7.05 -3.37
C GLN A 53 2.28 -7.89 -4.47
N LYS A 54 3.05 -8.72 -5.16
CA LYS A 54 2.51 -9.63 -6.18
C LYS A 54 1.49 -10.59 -5.59
N ARG A 55 1.80 -11.23 -4.47
CA ARG A 55 0.91 -12.16 -3.78
C ARG A 55 -0.38 -11.49 -3.30
N LEU A 56 -0.27 -10.30 -2.71
CA LEU A 56 -1.43 -9.51 -2.30
C LEU A 56 -2.28 -9.13 -3.51
N GLY A 57 -1.65 -8.67 -4.60
CA GLY A 57 -2.35 -8.34 -5.85
C GLY A 57 -3.12 -9.54 -6.41
N GLU A 58 -2.54 -10.73 -6.41
CA GLU A 58 -3.21 -11.97 -6.84
C GLU A 58 -4.41 -12.33 -5.93
N GLN A 59 -4.29 -12.12 -4.62
CA GLN A 59 -5.38 -12.38 -3.67
C GLN A 59 -6.53 -11.38 -3.83
N PHE A 60 -6.24 -10.10 -4.09
CA PHE A 60 -7.25 -9.06 -4.24
C PHE A 60 -7.84 -8.96 -5.65
N ALA A 61 -7.21 -9.54 -6.67
CA ALA A 61 -7.69 -9.45 -8.05
C ALA A 61 -9.15 -9.91 -8.23
N PRO A 62 -9.64 -11.00 -7.63
CA PRO A 62 -11.04 -11.40 -7.75
C PRO A 62 -12.00 -10.40 -7.10
N VAL A 63 -11.65 -9.90 -5.91
CA VAL A 63 -12.43 -8.91 -5.16
C VAL A 63 -12.53 -7.60 -5.95
N ARG A 64 -11.40 -7.14 -6.52
CA ARG A 64 -11.34 -5.96 -7.36
C ARG A 64 -12.21 -6.09 -8.60
N ARG A 65 -12.16 -7.22 -9.29
CA ARG A 65 -13.03 -7.47 -10.47
C ARG A 65 -14.51 -7.41 -10.13
N GLU A 66 -14.90 -8.03 -9.02
CA GLU A 66 -16.30 -7.99 -8.57
C GLU A 66 -16.74 -6.57 -8.19
N LEU A 67 -15.88 -5.80 -7.52
CA LEU A 67 -16.16 -4.40 -7.20
C LEU A 67 -16.37 -3.56 -8.47
N TYR A 68 -15.50 -3.69 -9.49
CA TYR A 68 -15.67 -3.00 -10.77
C TYR A 68 -16.99 -3.39 -11.46
N ARG A 69 -17.37 -4.65 -11.41
CA ARG A 69 -18.65 -5.11 -11.94
C ARG A 69 -19.82 -4.44 -11.22
N GLN A 70 -19.79 -4.39 -9.90
CA GLN A 70 -20.84 -3.73 -9.11
C GLN A 70 -20.91 -2.22 -9.38
N LEU A 71 -19.78 -1.55 -9.47
CA LEU A 71 -19.72 -0.13 -9.81
C LEU A 71 -20.30 0.16 -11.21
N SER A 72 -19.97 -0.67 -12.18
CA SER A 72 -20.52 -0.53 -13.54
C SER A 72 -22.02 -0.74 -13.59
N VAL A 73 -22.55 -1.66 -12.78
CA VAL A 73 -24.00 -1.89 -12.67
C VAL A 73 -24.71 -0.71 -11.97
N ALA A 74 -24.12 -0.20 -10.89
CA ALA A 74 -24.75 0.85 -10.06
C ALA A 74 -24.66 2.25 -10.67
N GLY A 75 -23.55 2.58 -11.33
CA GLY A 75 -23.27 3.94 -11.82
C GLY A 75 -22.69 4.02 -13.23
N GLY A 76 -22.72 2.91 -13.98
CA GLY A 76 -22.21 2.83 -15.35
C GLY A 76 -20.68 2.96 -15.45
N GLU A 77 -20.23 3.20 -16.66
CA GLU A 77 -18.79 3.34 -16.96
C GLU A 77 -18.13 4.51 -16.23
N LYS A 78 -18.87 5.59 -15.98
CA LYS A 78 -18.37 6.75 -15.22
C LYS A 78 -17.98 6.39 -13.78
N ALA A 79 -18.78 5.57 -13.10
CA ALA A 79 -18.46 5.13 -11.73
C ALA A 79 -17.20 4.25 -11.70
N ALA A 80 -17.07 3.33 -12.64
CA ALA A 80 -15.89 2.49 -12.78
C ALA A 80 -14.64 3.33 -13.12
N ALA A 81 -14.77 4.30 -14.03
CA ALA A 81 -13.68 5.20 -14.40
C ALA A 81 -13.24 6.10 -13.24
N LEU A 82 -14.17 6.62 -12.44
CA LEU A 82 -13.86 7.39 -11.24
C LEU A 82 -13.13 6.54 -10.19
N PHE A 83 -13.56 5.32 -9.98
CA PHE A 83 -12.88 4.41 -9.08
C PHE A 83 -11.44 4.10 -9.54
N ASN A 84 -11.26 3.87 -10.84
CA ASN A 84 -9.93 3.68 -11.42
C ASN A 84 -9.05 4.93 -11.22
N LEU A 85 -9.59 6.14 -11.38
CA LEU A 85 -8.87 7.38 -11.10
C LEU A 85 -8.39 7.41 -9.64
N ILE A 86 -9.26 7.08 -8.68
CA ILE A 86 -8.90 7.02 -7.26
C ILE A 86 -7.78 6.01 -7.01
N GLU A 87 -7.85 4.82 -7.61
CA GLU A 87 -6.79 3.81 -7.50
C GLU A 87 -5.46 4.31 -8.05
N VAL A 88 -5.46 4.90 -9.24
CA VAL A 88 -4.24 5.42 -9.89
C VAL A 88 -3.61 6.55 -9.10
N VAL A 89 -4.42 7.50 -8.61
CA VAL A 89 -3.92 8.63 -7.80
C VAL A 89 -3.38 8.15 -6.46
N THR A 90 -4.07 7.20 -5.83
CA THR A 90 -3.63 6.57 -4.57
C THR A 90 -2.31 5.85 -4.76
N PHE A 91 -2.21 5.01 -5.78
CA PHE A 91 -0.97 4.29 -6.08
C PHE A 91 0.18 5.27 -6.35
N GLY A 92 -0.01 6.26 -7.22
CA GLY A 92 1.02 7.24 -7.56
C GLY A 92 1.48 8.11 -6.38
N TYR A 93 0.60 8.33 -5.39
CA TYR A 93 0.95 9.10 -4.20
C TYR A 93 1.69 8.28 -3.14
N PHE A 94 1.30 7.02 -2.93
CA PHE A 94 1.82 6.18 -1.86
C PHE A 94 2.87 5.17 -2.30
N HIS A 95 3.10 4.98 -3.60
CA HIS A 95 3.99 3.97 -4.16
C HIS A 95 5.38 3.95 -3.52
N ASP A 96 6.00 5.13 -3.35
CA ASP A 96 7.34 5.26 -2.77
C ASP A 96 7.33 5.56 -1.26
N ARG A 97 6.16 5.59 -0.63
CA ARG A 97 5.99 5.91 0.78
C ARG A 97 5.78 4.65 1.61
N ARG A 98 6.62 4.47 2.62
CA ARG A 98 6.52 3.34 3.56
C ARG A 98 5.60 3.63 4.76
N ASP A 99 5.28 4.89 4.99
CA ASP A 99 4.47 5.39 6.10
C ASP A 99 2.99 5.59 5.75
N GLY A 100 2.60 5.28 4.51
CA GLY A 100 1.23 5.40 4.05
C GLY A 100 0.28 4.48 4.82
N GLN A 101 -0.87 5.02 5.22
CA GLN A 101 -1.90 4.29 5.96
C GLN A 101 -3.24 4.36 5.21
N ASP A 102 -4.00 3.27 5.23
CA ASP A 102 -5.34 3.20 4.65
C ASP A 102 -6.28 4.28 5.20
N ALA A 103 -6.08 4.68 6.45
CA ALA A 103 -6.82 5.76 7.10
C ALA A 103 -6.68 7.11 6.38
N GLU A 104 -5.51 7.41 5.78
CA GLU A 104 -5.29 8.64 5.01
C GLU A 104 -6.11 8.64 3.72
N VAL A 105 -6.15 7.49 3.03
CA VAL A 105 -6.94 7.32 1.81
C VAL A 105 -8.43 7.46 2.13
N PHE A 106 -8.90 6.82 3.19
CA PHE A 106 -10.29 6.90 3.62
C PHE A 106 -10.69 8.33 4.00
N ALA A 107 -9.87 9.04 4.77
CA ALA A 107 -10.09 10.43 5.12
C ALA A 107 -10.13 11.36 3.89
N ALA A 108 -9.27 11.11 2.91
CA ALA A 108 -9.23 11.88 1.67
C ALA A 108 -10.49 11.68 0.81
N ILE A 109 -10.96 10.45 0.69
CA ILE A 109 -12.21 10.12 -0.03
C ILE A 109 -13.41 10.78 0.66
N GLN A 110 -13.45 10.74 1.99
CA GLN A 110 -14.51 11.42 2.76
C GLN A 110 -14.45 12.94 2.57
N ALA A 111 -13.26 13.54 2.57
CA ALA A 111 -13.09 14.98 2.34
C ALA A 111 -13.56 15.35 0.93
N LEU A 112 -13.18 14.59 -0.10
CA LEU A 112 -13.66 14.78 -1.46
C LEU A 112 -15.19 14.71 -1.53
N ARG A 113 -15.78 13.68 -0.93
CA ARG A 113 -17.25 13.52 -0.88
C ARG A 113 -17.94 14.75 -0.27
N ARG A 114 -17.38 15.34 0.79
CA ARG A 114 -17.92 16.54 1.42
C ARG A 114 -17.86 17.75 0.48
N THR A 115 -16.79 17.93 -0.27
CA THR A 115 -16.67 19.04 -1.23
C THR A 115 -17.66 18.93 -2.39
N LEU A 116 -18.09 17.73 -2.72
CA LEU A 116 -19.08 17.46 -3.78
C LEU A 116 -20.52 17.50 -3.29
N SER A 117 -20.72 17.59 -1.97
CA SER A 117 -22.06 17.69 -1.39
C SER A 117 -22.67 19.07 -1.66
N PRO A 118 -23.95 19.14 -2.05
CA PRO A 118 -24.65 20.42 -2.20
C PRO A 118 -24.86 21.15 -0.86
N LEU A 119 -24.68 20.46 0.26
CA LEU A 119 -24.71 21.06 1.59
C LEU A 119 -23.38 21.68 1.91
N HIS A 120 -23.35 23.00 2.11
CA HIS A 120 -22.16 23.71 2.51
C HIS A 120 -21.81 23.36 3.96
N VAL A 121 -20.90 22.41 4.14
CA VAL A 121 -20.31 22.10 5.45
C VAL A 121 -19.01 22.90 5.57
N PRO A 122 -18.81 23.71 6.64
CA PRO A 122 -17.54 24.39 6.86
C PRO A 122 -16.40 23.37 6.80
N SER A 123 -15.47 23.58 5.88
CA SER A 123 -14.39 22.61 5.65
C SER A 123 -13.27 22.78 6.67
N ALA A 124 -12.98 21.71 7.37
CA ALA A 124 -11.68 21.55 8.02
C ALA A 124 -10.57 21.57 6.95
N PRO A 125 -9.32 21.91 7.31
CA PRO A 125 -8.20 21.87 6.37
C PRO A 125 -8.12 20.48 5.70
N MET A 126 -8.01 20.46 4.39
CA MET A 126 -7.91 19.20 3.66
C MET A 126 -6.51 18.59 3.84
N PRO A 127 -6.41 17.27 4.08
CA PRO A 127 -5.12 16.58 4.01
C PRO A 127 -4.48 16.75 2.62
N VAL A 128 -3.15 16.74 2.56
CA VAL A 128 -2.39 16.94 1.31
C VAL A 128 -2.81 15.95 0.22
N PHE A 129 -3.03 14.68 0.58
CA PHE A 129 -3.51 13.68 -0.36
C PHE A 129 -4.94 14.00 -0.87
N ALA A 130 -5.80 14.51 -0.01
CA ALA A 130 -7.15 14.91 -0.39
C ALA A 130 -7.16 16.08 -1.40
N GLU A 131 -6.27 17.04 -1.23
CA GLU A 131 -6.11 18.14 -2.21
C GLU A 131 -5.67 17.63 -3.57
N ARG A 132 -4.70 16.69 -3.60
CA ARG A 132 -4.27 16.05 -4.82
C ARG A 132 -5.40 15.27 -5.48
N LEU A 133 -6.12 14.46 -4.72
CA LEU A 133 -7.25 13.69 -5.22
C LEU A 133 -8.34 14.60 -5.80
N LYS A 134 -8.63 15.71 -5.12
CA LYS A 134 -9.60 16.71 -5.60
C LYS A 134 -9.17 17.32 -6.92
N LYS A 135 -7.91 17.71 -7.05
CA LYS A 135 -7.36 18.29 -8.29
C LYS A 135 -7.52 17.33 -9.48
N GLU A 136 -7.19 16.06 -9.28
CA GLU A 136 -7.34 15.04 -10.34
C GLU A 136 -8.82 14.79 -10.65
N TYR A 137 -9.69 14.80 -9.65
CA TYR A 137 -11.13 14.70 -9.84
C TYR A 137 -11.68 15.88 -10.66
N ASP A 138 -11.30 17.12 -10.32
CA ASP A 138 -11.76 18.33 -11.03
C ASP A 138 -11.31 18.33 -12.51
N THR A 139 -10.20 17.67 -12.82
CA THR A 139 -9.73 17.48 -14.20
C THR A 139 -10.51 16.36 -14.93
N PHE A 140 -10.96 15.35 -14.19
CA PHE A 140 -11.70 14.20 -14.73
C PHE A 140 -13.15 14.56 -15.09
N VAL A 141 -13.79 15.44 -14.34
CA VAL A 141 -15.18 15.87 -14.56
C VAL A 141 -15.28 16.94 -15.62
#